data_bfdb966b508d256ec1ae40060829307c
#
_entry.id   bfdb966b508d256ec1ae40060829307c
#
_cell.length_a   1.000
_cell.length_b   1.000
_cell.length_c   1.000
_cell.angle_alpha   90.00
_cell.angle_beta   90.00
_cell.angle_gamma   90.00
#
_symmetry.space_group_name_H-M   'P 1'
#
loop_
_entity.id
_entity.type
_entity.pdbx_description
1 polymer ?
#
loop_
_entity_poly.entity_id
_entity_poly.type
_entity_poly.pdbx_seq_one_letter_code
_entity_poly.pdbx_strand_id
1 'polypeptide(L)'
;MFSNLISFLRTPGLTSTRLTVFVVAALMQQAVIAAMPDGEAQHSTFSGSLIQPGEGDGEILRRFEADLYTIGSEHFFSVSDDLRAGCPWPDSFGLTGPAVPVDKVQPHLVYNYDGTIYLINLPPLMTALPCAIAPDPTWEHAGWQMTAVEEQTLDGVSVWVVDARERRGRQQTLTVEASSGVTLRAESDVFMGQGDQFRLTLARASSRQLEPAVGTQLSELKGQLLSLQSALKRRPDSHGYELSQRQVDDVLAGIEQTTRLAKGTPLEDLVRRMRTDAEQQQKRLASAASRANELMNSDSPAFVLDLVSGTKLDSTSLKGKTVVLHFWDYRDAPLSEPYGQTGYLEFLFNQKKKMNVEVVGVSTNPDLQTAENIGRGRRSARKLSEFMNLTYPIGHDDGALLKSFGDPRESKGQLPLWIVLAPDGKVAHYHAGFYEVDASQGLKELEAVLSELLRK
;
A
#
# COMPACT_ATOMS: atom_id res chain seq x y z
N MET A 1 33.64 -14.51 -19.18
CA MET A 1 32.87 -15.74 -18.97
C MET A 1 31.87 -15.95 -20.11
N PHE A 2 32.35 -15.89 -21.34
CA PHE A 2 31.55 -16.08 -22.56
C PHE A 2 32.33 -16.90 -23.57
N SER A 3 32.67 -18.17 -23.20
CA SER A 3 33.48 -19.01 -24.08
C SER A 3 33.11 -20.48 -24.14
N ASN A 4 31.88 -20.88 -23.72
CA ASN A 4 31.50 -22.30 -23.72
C ASN A 4 30.05 -22.56 -24.16
N LEU A 5 29.53 -21.88 -25.20
CA LEU A 5 28.20 -22.16 -25.73
C LEU A 5 28.15 -22.45 -27.25
N ILE A 6 29.28 -22.84 -27.87
CA ILE A 6 29.34 -23.13 -29.31
C ILE A 6 29.87 -24.54 -29.58
N SER A 7 29.54 -25.57 -28.82
CA SER A 7 29.96 -26.92 -29.14
C SER A 7 28.86 -27.99 -29.23
N PHE A 8 27.58 -27.60 -29.34
CA PHE A 8 26.49 -28.61 -29.36
C PHE A 8 25.49 -28.46 -30.51
N LEU A 9 25.92 -28.01 -31.69
CA LEU A 9 25.05 -28.04 -32.88
C LEU A 9 25.88 -28.48 -34.12
N ARG A 10 26.28 -29.76 -34.16
CA ARG A 10 26.65 -30.43 -35.39
C ARG A 10 25.89 -31.75 -35.50
N THR A 11 24.66 -31.67 -35.97
CA THR A 11 23.96 -32.77 -36.64
C THR A 11 23.66 -32.30 -38.07
N PRO A 12 24.09 -33.05 -39.11
CA PRO A 12 23.88 -32.69 -40.49
C PRO A 12 22.46 -33.09 -40.90
N GLY A 13 21.63 -32.13 -41.32
CA GLY A 13 20.37 -32.51 -41.98
C GLY A 13 19.14 -31.66 -41.74
N LEU A 14 19.26 -30.36 -41.50
CA LEU A 14 18.08 -29.48 -41.56
C LEU A 14 18.41 -28.22 -42.36
N THR A 15 17.74 -28.11 -43.52
CA THR A 15 17.89 -27.03 -44.50
C THR A 15 17.57 -25.68 -43.88
N SER A 16 18.44 -24.72 -44.16
CA SER A 16 18.53 -23.35 -43.58
C SER A 16 17.37 -22.41 -43.83
N THR A 17 16.22 -22.86 -44.33
CA THR A 17 15.12 -21.99 -44.75
C THR A 17 14.04 -21.77 -43.70
N ARG A 18 14.05 -22.46 -42.56
CA ARG A 18 13.01 -22.29 -41.51
C ARG A 18 13.45 -21.50 -40.27
N LEU A 19 14.73 -21.18 -40.12
CA LEU A 19 15.22 -20.43 -38.96
C LEU A 19 15.12 -18.90 -39.15
N THR A 20 15.01 -18.44 -40.39
CA THR A 20 14.96 -16.97 -40.69
C THR A 20 13.56 -16.38 -40.47
N VAL A 21 12.51 -17.20 -40.48
CA VAL A 21 11.11 -16.70 -40.31
C VAL A 21 10.77 -16.46 -38.86
N PHE A 22 11.36 -17.17 -37.89
CA PHE A 22 11.07 -16.97 -36.46
C PHE A 22 11.78 -15.79 -35.82
N VAL A 23 12.91 -15.34 -36.34
CA VAL A 23 13.64 -14.17 -35.80
C VAL A 23 13.07 -12.84 -36.32
N VAL A 24 12.43 -12.83 -37.47
CA VAL A 24 11.80 -11.61 -38.03
C VAL A 24 10.43 -11.30 -37.38
N ALA A 25 9.73 -12.31 -36.88
CA ALA A 25 8.44 -12.11 -36.21
C ALA A 25 8.57 -11.52 -34.79
N ALA A 26 9.72 -11.66 -34.14
CA ALA A 26 9.95 -11.14 -32.79
C ALA A 26 10.43 -9.66 -32.76
N LEU A 27 10.76 -9.06 -33.90
CA LEU A 27 11.27 -7.69 -33.99
C LEU A 27 10.27 -6.65 -34.48
N MET A 28 9.03 -7.01 -34.72
CA MET A 28 8.01 -6.08 -35.24
C MET A 28 6.87 -5.74 -34.26
N GLN A 29 7.08 -5.87 -32.97
CA GLN A 29 6.04 -5.50 -31.98
C GLN A 29 6.45 -4.27 -31.13
N GLN A 30 6.91 -3.21 -31.75
CA GLN A 30 6.94 -1.92 -31.06
C GLN A 30 5.77 -1.07 -31.55
N ALA A 31 4.78 -0.86 -30.70
CA ALA A 31 3.77 0.16 -30.89
C ALA A 31 4.45 1.52 -31.01
N VAL A 32 4.32 2.18 -32.13
CA VAL A 32 4.76 3.58 -32.30
C VAL A 32 3.70 4.44 -31.64
N ILE A 33 3.81 4.66 -30.34
CA ILE A 33 3.15 5.80 -29.71
C ILE A 33 3.94 7.01 -30.23
N ALA A 34 3.29 7.91 -30.96
CA ALA A 34 3.92 9.12 -31.45
C ALA A 34 4.42 9.91 -30.25
N ALA A 35 5.74 10.01 -30.10
CA ALA A 35 6.33 10.84 -29.06
C ALA A 35 5.93 12.31 -29.30
N MET A 36 5.43 12.97 -28.27
CA MET A 36 5.18 14.40 -28.34
C MET A 36 6.52 15.16 -28.44
N PRO A 37 6.56 16.30 -29.13
CA PRO A 37 7.75 17.14 -29.15
C PRO A 37 8.19 17.53 -27.74
N ASP A 38 9.49 17.75 -27.55
CA ASP A 38 10.06 18.19 -26.27
C ASP A 38 9.36 19.48 -25.77
N GLY A 39 8.88 19.45 -24.54
CA GLY A 39 8.15 20.55 -23.90
C GLY A 39 6.64 20.54 -24.11
N GLU A 40 6.10 19.69 -24.98
CA GLU A 40 4.67 19.49 -25.06
C GLU A 40 4.20 18.48 -24.00
N ALA A 41 3.08 18.81 -23.33
CA ALA A 41 2.47 17.97 -22.36
C ALA A 41 0.94 17.96 -22.51
N GLN A 42 0.35 16.77 -22.36
CA GLN A 42 -1.11 16.59 -22.39
C GLN A 42 -1.57 16.10 -21.02
N HIS A 43 -2.70 16.61 -20.58
CA HIS A 43 -3.36 16.20 -19.34
C HIS A 43 -4.74 15.64 -19.67
N SER A 44 -4.96 14.38 -19.33
CA SER A 44 -6.26 13.71 -19.42
C SER A 44 -6.77 13.41 -18.02
N THR A 45 -8.00 13.80 -17.71
CA THR A 45 -8.67 13.49 -16.45
C THR A 45 -9.67 12.38 -16.65
N PHE A 46 -9.78 11.51 -15.68
CA PHE A 46 -10.72 10.38 -15.65
C PHE A 46 -11.54 10.46 -14.38
N SER A 47 -12.82 10.11 -14.49
CA SER A 47 -13.69 9.86 -13.36
C SER A 47 -14.06 8.39 -13.31
N GLY A 48 -14.14 7.82 -12.13
CA GLY A 48 -14.51 6.43 -11.96
C GLY A 48 -15.32 6.16 -10.70
N SER A 49 -15.89 4.98 -10.63
CA SER A 49 -16.69 4.54 -9.50
C SER A 49 -16.52 3.06 -9.24
N LEU A 50 -16.45 2.70 -7.95
CA LEU A 50 -16.65 1.33 -7.48
C LEU A 50 -18.11 1.16 -7.12
N ILE A 51 -18.77 0.18 -7.71
CA ILE A 51 -20.21 -0.03 -7.63
C ILE A 51 -20.49 -1.43 -7.11
N GLN A 52 -21.35 -1.54 -6.11
CA GLN A 52 -21.93 -2.80 -5.69
C GLN A 52 -23.15 -3.09 -6.56
N PRO A 53 -23.19 -4.20 -7.33
CA PRO A 53 -24.35 -4.56 -8.13
C PRO A 53 -25.61 -4.74 -7.26
N GLY A 54 -26.75 -4.30 -7.77
CA GLY A 54 -28.04 -4.37 -7.08
C GLY A 54 -29.17 -4.08 -8.05
N GLU A 55 -30.38 -3.78 -7.54
CA GLU A 55 -31.48 -3.32 -8.38
C GLU A 55 -31.13 -1.99 -9.07
N GLY A 56 -31.37 -1.90 -10.36
CA GLY A 56 -31.03 -0.74 -11.19
C GLY A 56 -29.53 -0.65 -11.45
N ASP A 57 -28.96 0.56 -11.33
CA ASP A 57 -27.53 0.82 -11.61
C ASP A 57 -26.57 0.36 -10.50
N GLY A 58 -27.11 -0.16 -9.40
CA GLY A 58 -26.36 -0.54 -8.20
C GLY A 58 -26.00 0.64 -7.29
N GLU A 59 -25.35 0.34 -6.16
CA GLU A 59 -24.91 1.34 -5.17
C GLU A 59 -23.47 1.77 -5.45
N ILE A 60 -23.24 3.09 -5.55
CA ILE A 60 -21.89 3.64 -5.67
C ILE A 60 -21.25 3.65 -4.28
N LEU A 61 -20.27 2.79 -4.08
CA LEU A 61 -19.51 2.69 -2.85
C LEU A 61 -18.37 3.72 -2.75
N ARG A 62 -17.77 4.07 -3.89
CA ARG A 62 -16.65 4.99 -3.97
C ARG A 62 -16.62 5.71 -5.30
N ARG A 63 -16.28 7.00 -5.28
CA ARG A 63 -15.89 7.77 -6.46
C ARG A 63 -14.41 8.08 -6.38
N PHE A 64 -13.77 8.16 -7.54
CA PHE A 64 -12.36 8.53 -7.64
C PHE A 64 -12.10 9.31 -8.92
N GLU A 65 -10.99 10.00 -8.93
CA GLU A 65 -10.44 10.64 -10.12
C GLU A 65 -9.04 10.09 -10.37
N ALA A 66 -8.69 9.94 -11.63
CA ALA A 66 -7.35 9.61 -12.06
C ALA A 66 -6.92 10.58 -13.14
N ASP A 67 -5.64 10.93 -13.13
CA ASP A 67 -5.02 11.81 -14.12
C ASP A 67 -3.94 11.06 -14.87
N LEU A 68 -3.86 11.31 -16.16
CA LEU A 68 -2.78 10.86 -17.02
C LEU A 68 -2.09 12.07 -17.63
N TYR A 69 -0.80 12.18 -17.37
CA TYR A 69 0.07 13.21 -17.95
C TYR A 69 0.99 12.55 -18.99
N THR A 70 0.85 12.94 -20.25
CA THR A 70 1.79 12.59 -21.30
C THR A 70 2.80 13.72 -21.42
N ILE A 71 4.06 13.44 -21.16
CA ILE A 71 5.16 14.43 -21.16
C ILE A 71 6.28 13.89 -22.04
N GLY A 72 6.37 14.40 -23.27
CA GLY A 72 7.24 13.81 -24.28
C GLY A 72 6.82 12.37 -24.60
N SER A 73 7.70 11.40 -24.36
CA SER A 73 7.42 9.96 -24.54
C SER A 73 7.03 9.22 -23.24
N GLU A 74 6.99 9.91 -22.12
CA GLU A 74 6.69 9.31 -20.83
C GLU A 74 5.26 9.60 -20.37
N HIS A 75 4.69 8.68 -19.63
CA HIS A 75 3.35 8.79 -19.10
C HIS A 75 3.40 8.67 -17.58
N PHE A 76 2.80 9.62 -16.92
CA PHE A 76 2.74 9.73 -15.47
C PHE A 76 1.28 9.78 -15.04
N PHE A 77 0.93 9.10 -13.95
CA PHE A 77 -0.43 9.13 -13.41
C PHE A 77 -0.47 9.71 -12.00
N SER A 78 -1.62 10.24 -11.63
CA SER A 78 -2.01 10.44 -10.23
C SER A 78 -3.44 9.95 -10.01
N VAL A 79 -3.73 9.48 -8.78
CA VAL A 79 -5.06 9.04 -8.37
C VAL A 79 -5.49 9.80 -7.13
N SER A 80 -6.73 10.26 -7.11
CA SER A 80 -7.37 10.86 -5.95
C SER A 80 -8.74 10.20 -5.72
N ASP A 81 -9.14 10.07 -4.47
CA ASP A 81 -10.45 9.55 -4.11
C ASP A 81 -11.16 10.43 -3.08
N ASP A 82 -12.48 10.24 -2.92
CA ASP A 82 -13.34 11.04 -2.04
C ASP A 82 -13.00 10.85 -0.55
N LEU A 83 -12.42 9.72 -0.17
CA LEU A 83 -12.04 9.44 1.20
C LEU A 83 -10.55 9.71 1.40
N ARG A 84 -10.24 10.90 1.84
CA ARG A 84 -8.89 11.40 2.13
C ARG A 84 -8.04 10.50 3.03
N ALA A 85 -8.65 9.51 3.67
CA ALA A 85 -7.99 8.55 4.56
C ALA A 85 -7.59 7.24 3.88
N GLY A 86 -7.93 7.03 2.63
CA GLY A 86 -7.83 5.69 2.00
C GLY A 86 -6.63 5.49 1.11
N CYS A 87 -6.08 6.52 0.47
CA CYS A 87 -4.95 6.34 -0.44
C CYS A 87 -3.71 7.05 0.08
N PRO A 88 -2.67 6.31 0.50
CA PRO A 88 -1.41 6.94 0.87
C PRO A 88 -0.84 7.65 -0.34
N TRP A 89 -0.54 8.93 -0.19
CA TRP A 89 0.00 9.73 -1.28
C TRP A 89 1.26 9.12 -1.92
N PRO A 90 2.16 8.39 -1.21
CA PRO A 90 3.34 7.79 -1.85
C PRO A 90 3.00 6.79 -2.96
N ASP A 91 1.84 6.16 -2.89
CA ASP A 91 1.40 5.14 -3.85
C ASP A 91 0.35 5.68 -4.84
N SER A 92 -0.07 6.94 -4.69
CA SER A 92 -1.11 7.55 -5.51
C SER A 92 -0.61 8.15 -6.83
N PHE A 93 0.66 7.98 -7.16
CA PHE A 93 1.25 8.47 -8.41
C PHE A 93 2.39 7.58 -8.87
N GLY A 94 2.73 7.66 -10.14
CA GLY A 94 3.82 6.89 -10.71
C GLY A 94 3.91 6.98 -12.22
N LEU A 95 4.83 6.23 -12.79
CA LEU A 95 4.89 6.02 -14.23
C LEU A 95 3.85 4.98 -14.66
N THR A 96 3.29 5.15 -15.85
CA THR A 96 2.38 4.19 -16.46
C THR A 96 2.68 4.05 -17.94
N GLY A 97 2.12 3.04 -18.59
CA GLY A 97 2.27 2.80 -20.01
C GLY A 97 2.99 1.50 -20.34
N PRO A 98 3.10 1.17 -21.65
CA PRO A 98 3.54 -0.15 -22.10
C PRO A 98 4.98 -0.52 -21.72
N ALA A 99 5.84 0.47 -21.53
CA ALA A 99 7.25 0.27 -21.21
C ALA A 99 7.52 0.19 -19.69
N VAL A 100 6.52 0.43 -18.86
CA VAL A 100 6.67 0.45 -17.40
C VAL A 100 6.61 -0.98 -16.85
N PRO A 101 7.62 -1.44 -16.09
CA PRO A 101 7.61 -2.76 -15.48
C PRO A 101 6.42 -2.97 -14.52
N VAL A 102 5.89 -4.19 -14.47
CA VAL A 102 4.71 -4.55 -13.65
C VAL A 102 4.98 -4.43 -12.13
N ASP A 103 6.24 -4.51 -11.72
CA ASP A 103 6.67 -4.33 -10.33
C ASP A 103 6.67 -2.88 -9.83
N LYS A 104 6.38 -1.93 -10.72
CA LYS A 104 6.19 -0.52 -10.34
C LYS A 104 4.79 -0.27 -9.82
N VAL A 105 4.65 0.84 -9.08
CA VAL A 105 3.34 1.29 -8.59
C VAL A 105 2.38 1.42 -9.77
N GLN A 106 1.25 0.71 -9.68
CA GLN A 106 0.16 0.79 -10.65
C GLN A 106 -0.94 1.69 -10.10
N PRO A 107 -1.73 2.36 -10.97
CA PRO A 107 -2.91 3.09 -10.52
C PRO A 107 -3.85 2.16 -9.76
N HIS A 108 -4.18 2.48 -8.51
CA HIS A 108 -5.06 1.65 -7.69
C HIS A 108 -5.87 2.49 -6.69
N LEU A 109 -6.93 1.89 -6.17
CA LEU A 109 -7.69 2.36 -5.03
C LEU A 109 -7.39 1.49 -3.82
N VAL A 110 -7.46 2.10 -2.64
CA VAL A 110 -7.47 1.37 -1.37
C VAL A 110 -8.90 1.38 -0.84
N TYR A 111 -9.49 0.22 -0.64
CA TYR A 111 -10.86 0.09 -0.16
C TYR A 111 -10.93 -0.91 0.99
N ASN A 112 -11.64 -0.52 2.05
CA ASN A 112 -11.90 -1.42 3.17
C ASN A 112 -13.28 -2.04 2.99
N TYR A 113 -13.31 -3.35 2.78
CA TYR A 113 -14.54 -4.13 2.68
C TYR A 113 -14.54 -5.25 3.72
N ASP A 114 -15.58 -5.29 4.53
CA ASP A 114 -15.75 -6.26 5.64
C ASP A 114 -14.49 -6.35 6.55
N GLY A 115 -13.93 -5.18 6.87
CA GLY A 115 -12.74 -5.07 7.71
C GLY A 115 -11.41 -5.47 7.05
N THR A 116 -11.43 -5.90 5.79
CA THR A 116 -10.24 -6.21 5.00
C THR A 116 -9.90 -5.07 4.06
N ILE A 117 -8.62 -4.70 4.00
CA ILE A 117 -8.12 -3.68 3.07
C ILE A 117 -7.76 -4.35 1.74
N TYR A 118 -8.37 -3.86 0.67
CA TYR A 118 -8.13 -4.31 -0.70
C TYR A 118 -7.40 -3.23 -1.49
N LEU A 119 -6.37 -3.65 -2.24
CA LEU A 119 -5.80 -2.87 -3.31
C LEU A 119 -6.51 -3.24 -4.61
N ILE A 120 -7.29 -2.30 -5.13
CA ILE A 120 -8.07 -2.47 -6.35
C ILE A 120 -7.33 -1.76 -7.48
N ASN A 121 -6.61 -2.52 -8.30
CA ASN A 121 -5.94 -1.94 -9.47
C ASN A 121 -6.97 -1.34 -10.42
N LEU A 122 -6.72 -0.12 -10.87
CA LEU A 122 -7.51 0.51 -11.90
C LEU A 122 -7.24 -0.15 -13.26
N PRO A 123 -8.20 -0.10 -14.19
CA PRO A 123 -7.93 -0.40 -15.58
C PRO A 123 -6.75 0.44 -16.10
N PRO A 124 -5.95 -0.06 -17.03
CA PRO A 124 -4.83 0.70 -17.58
C PRO A 124 -5.35 2.00 -18.21
N LEU A 125 -4.77 3.14 -17.80
CA LEU A 125 -5.12 4.45 -18.36
C LEU A 125 -4.67 4.60 -19.82
N MET A 126 -3.70 3.78 -20.22
CA MET A 126 -3.29 3.61 -21.60
C MET A 126 -2.73 2.22 -21.85
N THR A 127 -2.81 1.74 -23.07
CA THR A 127 -2.26 0.46 -23.50
C THR A 127 -1.57 0.60 -24.86
N ALA A 128 -0.53 -0.21 -25.10
CA ALA A 128 0.03 -0.31 -26.44
C ALA A 128 -0.94 -1.07 -27.33
N LEU A 129 -1.36 -0.42 -28.40
CA LEU A 129 -2.07 -1.11 -29.47
C LEU A 129 -1.05 -1.63 -30.50
N PRO A 130 -1.24 -2.82 -31.07
CA PRO A 130 -0.41 -3.31 -32.16
C PRO A 130 -0.45 -2.35 -33.35
N CYS A 131 0.69 -2.15 -34.04
CA CYS A 131 0.79 -1.24 -35.21
C CYS A 131 -0.12 -1.62 -36.38
N ALA A 132 -0.52 -2.90 -36.49
CA ALA A 132 -1.49 -3.38 -37.43
C ALA A 132 -2.42 -4.34 -36.68
N ILE A 133 -3.64 -3.90 -36.47
CA ILE A 133 -4.65 -4.74 -35.84
C ILE A 133 -5.25 -5.62 -36.94
N ALA A 134 -4.83 -6.90 -36.99
CA ALA A 134 -5.47 -7.92 -37.79
C ALA A 134 -6.80 -8.34 -37.15
N PRO A 135 -7.71 -9.05 -37.81
CA PRO A 135 -8.88 -9.62 -37.17
C PRO A 135 -8.47 -10.46 -35.93
N ASP A 136 -9.10 -10.19 -34.76
CA ASP A 136 -8.86 -10.83 -33.49
C ASP A 136 -7.39 -10.80 -32.99
N PRO A 137 -6.68 -9.67 -33.00
CA PRO A 137 -5.32 -9.60 -32.51
C PRO A 137 -5.31 -9.74 -31.00
N THR A 138 -4.44 -10.60 -30.52
CA THR A 138 -4.16 -10.76 -29.08
C THR A 138 -2.74 -10.33 -28.76
N TRP A 139 -2.56 -9.67 -27.61
CA TRP A 139 -1.25 -9.28 -27.09
C TRP A 139 -1.25 -9.31 -25.57
N GLU A 140 -0.08 -9.29 -24.96
CA GLU A 140 0.05 -9.17 -23.51
C GLU A 140 0.42 -7.74 -23.12
N HIS A 141 -0.24 -7.22 -22.07
CA HIS A 141 0.09 -5.94 -21.45
C HIS A 141 -0.11 -6.02 -19.92
N ALA A 142 0.92 -5.73 -19.13
CA ALA A 142 0.87 -5.68 -17.68
C ALA A 142 0.26 -6.95 -17.02
N GLY A 143 0.49 -8.14 -17.60
CA GLY A 143 -0.05 -9.41 -17.11
C GLY A 143 -1.48 -9.73 -17.57
N TRP A 144 -2.06 -8.89 -18.42
CA TRP A 144 -3.34 -9.08 -19.06
C TRP A 144 -3.18 -9.58 -20.49
N GLN A 145 -3.95 -10.58 -20.86
CA GLN A 145 -4.13 -10.95 -22.25
C GLN A 145 -5.21 -10.05 -22.85
N MET A 146 -4.82 -9.21 -23.79
CA MET A 146 -5.66 -8.27 -24.49
C MET A 146 -6.12 -8.85 -25.82
N THR A 147 -7.37 -8.60 -26.21
CA THR A 147 -7.94 -8.97 -27.51
C THR A 147 -8.72 -7.79 -28.05
N ALA A 148 -8.37 -7.25 -29.22
CA ALA A 148 -9.19 -6.23 -29.88
C ALA A 148 -10.38 -6.94 -30.52
N VAL A 149 -11.59 -6.55 -30.11
CA VAL A 149 -12.83 -7.18 -30.52
C VAL A 149 -13.43 -6.46 -31.71
N GLU A 150 -13.49 -5.13 -31.65
CA GLU A 150 -14.23 -4.31 -32.61
C GLU A 150 -13.63 -2.91 -32.71
N GLU A 151 -13.58 -2.37 -33.93
CA GLU A 151 -13.29 -0.97 -34.19
C GLU A 151 -14.57 -0.16 -34.26
N GLN A 152 -14.66 0.94 -33.55
CA GLN A 152 -15.82 1.82 -33.48
C GLN A 152 -15.42 3.28 -33.63
N THR A 153 -16.43 4.14 -33.83
CA THR A 153 -16.27 5.60 -33.74
C THR A 153 -17.04 6.11 -32.53
N LEU A 154 -16.37 6.70 -31.56
CA LEU A 154 -16.97 7.31 -30.39
C LEU A 154 -16.68 8.82 -30.39
N ASP A 155 -17.74 9.62 -30.47
CA ASP A 155 -17.66 11.09 -30.50
C ASP A 155 -16.69 11.63 -31.60
N GLY A 156 -16.64 10.95 -32.76
CA GLY A 156 -15.80 11.30 -33.89
C GLY A 156 -14.34 10.80 -33.79
N VAL A 157 -14.00 10.05 -32.75
CA VAL A 157 -12.67 9.45 -32.53
C VAL A 157 -12.74 7.95 -32.86
N SER A 158 -11.78 7.45 -33.65
CA SER A 158 -11.62 6.00 -33.86
C SER A 158 -11.12 5.33 -32.59
N VAL A 159 -11.82 4.29 -32.16
CA VAL A 159 -11.53 3.53 -30.94
C VAL A 159 -11.58 2.04 -31.18
N TRP A 160 -10.83 1.30 -30.40
CA TRP A 160 -10.92 -0.14 -30.28
C TRP A 160 -11.62 -0.54 -29.00
N VAL A 161 -12.58 -1.46 -29.09
CA VAL A 161 -13.08 -2.22 -27.95
C VAL A 161 -12.12 -3.38 -27.72
N VAL A 162 -11.56 -3.44 -26.51
CA VAL A 162 -10.55 -4.41 -26.12
C VAL A 162 -11.04 -5.19 -24.91
N ASP A 163 -11.17 -6.50 -25.06
CA ASP A 163 -11.35 -7.40 -23.92
C ASP A 163 -9.99 -7.79 -23.34
N ALA A 164 -9.87 -7.67 -22.04
CA ALA A 164 -8.69 -8.05 -21.31
C ALA A 164 -9.01 -9.10 -20.25
N ARG A 165 -8.20 -10.16 -20.19
CA ARG A 165 -8.36 -11.28 -19.26
C ARG A 165 -7.07 -11.57 -18.53
N GLU A 166 -7.14 -11.67 -17.20
CA GLU A 166 -6.03 -12.14 -16.37
C GLU A 166 -6.08 -13.67 -16.22
N ARG A 167 -4.96 -14.30 -15.99
CA ARG A 167 -4.86 -15.77 -15.77
C ARG A 167 -5.79 -16.29 -14.67
N ARG A 168 -6.16 -15.45 -13.70
CA ARG A 168 -7.07 -15.78 -12.58
C ARG A 168 -8.55 -15.55 -12.89
N GLY A 169 -8.88 -15.28 -14.15
CA GLY A 169 -10.27 -15.14 -14.61
C GLY A 169 -10.87 -13.76 -14.45
N ARG A 170 -10.13 -12.75 -13.97
CA ARG A 170 -10.61 -11.36 -13.97
C ARG A 170 -10.80 -10.91 -15.42
N GLN A 171 -11.85 -10.14 -15.65
CA GLN A 171 -12.20 -9.60 -16.96
C GLN A 171 -12.37 -8.09 -16.86
N GLN A 172 -11.99 -7.42 -17.92
CA GLN A 172 -12.27 -6.00 -18.12
C GLN A 172 -12.49 -5.72 -19.61
N THR A 173 -13.33 -4.75 -19.89
CA THR A 173 -13.55 -4.24 -21.24
C THR A 173 -13.08 -2.80 -21.29
N LEU A 174 -12.24 -2.49 -22.27
CA LEU A 174 -11.66 -1.17 -22.47
C LEU A 174 -12.14 -0.62 -23.82
N THR A 175 -12.44 0.67 -23.87
CA THR A 175 -12.56 1.44 -25.11
C THR A 175 -11.31 2.30 -25.22
N VAL A 176 -10.47 2.01 -26.19
CA VAL A 176 -9.12 2.59 -26.34
C VAL A 176 -9.05 3.42 -27.61
N GLU A 177 -8.56 4.66 -27.51
CA GLU A 177 -8.34 5.53 -28.66
C GLU A 177 -7.27 4.95 -29.59
N ALA A 178 -7.62 4.74 -30.85
CA ALA A 178 -6.77 4.04 -31.81
C ALA A 178 -5.44 4.75 -32.08
N SER A 179 -5.41 6.08 -32.02
CA SER A 179 -4.24 6.90 -32.34
C SER A 179 -3.22 7.01 -31.20
N SER A 180 -3.70 7.00 -29.95
CA SER A 180 -2.87 7.29 -28.76
C SER A 180 -2.71 6.09 -27.82
N GLY A 181 -3.57 5.09 -27.90
CA GLY A 181 -3.64 4.01 -26.93
C GLY A 181 -4.24 4.42 -25.57
N VAL A 182 -4.76 5.65 -25.44
CA VAL A 182 -5.38 6.14 -24.21
C VAL A 182 -6.76 5.48 -24.03
N THR A 183 -7.04 4.99 -22.85
CA THR A 183 -8.34 4.43 -22.49
C THR A 183 -9.37 5.54 -22.35
N LEU A 184 -10.47 5.46 -23.10
CA LEU A 184 -11.58 6.42 -23.01
C LEU A 184 -12.64 5.97 -22.01
N ARG A 185 -12.92 4.67 -21.97
CA ARG A 185 -13.83 4.04 -21.01
C ARG A 185 -13.30 2.68 -20.62
N ALA A 186 -13.58 2.27 -19.41
CA ALA A 186 -13.29 0.92 -18.95
C ALA A 186 -14.34 0.45 -17.95
N GLU A 187 -14.59 -0.85 -17.98
CA GLU A 187 -15.38 -1.56 -16.99
C GLU A 187 -14.62 -2.82 -16.58
N SER A 188 -14.55 -3.10 -15.29
CA SER A 188 -13.80 -4.22 -14.73
C SER A 188 -14.56 -4.86 -13.57
N ASP A 189 -14.57 -6.19 -13.54
CA ASP A 189 -15.05 -6.93 -12.39
C ASP A 189 -14.01 -6.91 -11.26
N VAL A 190 -14.47 -6.63 -10.04
CA VAL A 190 -13.69 -6.65 -8.81
C VAL A 190 -14.33 -7.63 -7.84
N PHE A 191 -13.53 -8.51 -7.23
CA PHE A 191 -14.01 -9.48 -6.25
C PHE A 191 -13.39 -9.18 -4.89
N MET A 192 -14.25 -9.09 -3.85
CA MET A 192 -13.83 -8.85 -2.46
C MET A 192 -14.57 -9.80 -1.52
N GLY A 193 -14.19 -9.84 -0.25
CA GLY A 193 -14.81 -10.69 0.76
C GLY A 193 -14.69 -12.18 0.41
N GLN A 194 -15.81 -12.88 0.42
CA GLN A 194 -15.88 -14.30 0.09
C GLN A 194 -16.20 -14.56 -1.40
N GLY A 195 -15.89 -13.59 -2.25
CA GLY A 195 -16.17 -13.65 -3.70
C GLY A 195 -17.31 -12.72 -4.11
N ASP A 196 -17.64 -11.75 -3.29
CA ASP A 196 -18.64 -10.72 -3.63
C ASP A 196 -18.15 -9.92 -4.83
N GLN A 197 -18.99 -9.83 -5.85
CA GLN A 197 -18.68 -9.16 -7.11
C GLN A 197 -19.04 -7.68 -7.02
N PHE A 198 -18.12 -6.84 -7.49
CA PHE A 198 -18.28 -5.40 -7.65
C PHE A 198 -17.90 -5.02 -9.07
N ARG A 199 -18.34 -3.85 -9.50
CA ARG A 199 -18.01 -3.28 -10.80
C ARG A 199 -17.21 -1.99 -10.60
N LEU A 200 -16.06 -1.91 -11.25
CA LEU A 200 -15.24 -0.72 -11.33
C LEU A 200 -15.43 -0.09 -12.71
N THR A 201 -15.83 1.17 -12.74
CA THR A 201 -15.99 1.94 -13.98
C THR A 201 -14.97 3.06 -14.04
N LEU A 202 -14.51 3.40 -15.25
CA LEU A 202 -13.59 4.51 -15.51
C LEU A 202 -14.01 5.16 -16.84
N ALA A 203 -14.03 6.49 -16.88
CA ALA A 203 -14.29 7.23 -18.11
C ALA A 203 -13.41 8.48 -18.18
N ARG A 204 -12.84 8.77 -19.34
CA ARG A 204 -12.11 10.01 -19.59
C ARG A 204 -13.12 11.18 -19.57
N ALA A 205 -12.96 12.06 -18.60
CA ALA A 205 -13.81 13.23 -18.43
C ALA A 205 -13.34 14.39 -19.33
N SER A 206 -12.03 14.59 -19.43
CA SER A 206 -11.45 15.65 -20.28
C SER A 206 -10.06 15.28 -20.77
N SER A 207 -9.61 15.98 -21.82
CA SER A 207 -8.22 15.94 -22.27
C SER A 207 -7.86 17.32 -22.84
N ARG A 208 -6.69 17.84 -22.44
CA ARG A 208 -6.23 19.15 -22.88
C ARG A 208 -4.72 19.17 -23.05
N GLN A 209 -4.27 19.93 -24.04
CA GLN A 209 -2.88 20.31 -24.15
C GLN A 209 -2.55 21.33 -23.06
N LEU A 210 -1.39 21.17 -22.45
CA LEU A 210 -0.88 22.12 -21.45
C LEU A 210 0.03 23.16 -22.11
N GLU A 211 0.10 24.34 -21.51
CA GLU A 211 1.04 25.36 -21.92
C GLU A 211 2.48 24.82 -21.79
N PRO A 212 3.40 25.12 -22.72
CA PRO A 212 4.76 24.59 -22.71
C PRO A 212 5.52 24.85 -21.41
N ALA A 213 5.28 26.01 -20.77
CA ALA A 213 5.88 26.34 -19.48
C ALA A 213 5.40 25.39 -18.37
N VAL A 214 4.11 25.04 -18.36
CA VAL A 214 3.55 24.08 -17.43
C VAL A 214 4.08 22.68 -17.73
N GLY A 215 4.24 22.30 -18.99
CA GLY A 215 4.81 21.03 -19.40
C GLY A 215 6.24 20.84 -18.90
N THR A 216 7.09 21.87 -19.04
CA THR A 216 8.45 21.87 -18.52
C THR A 216 8.46 21.73 -16.98
N GLN A 217 7.62 22.50 -16.31
CA GLN A 217 7.48 22.48 -14.85
C GLN A 217 7.01 21.10 -14.36
N LEU A 218 6.04 20.47 -15.03
CA LEU A 218 5.58 19.12 -14.74
C LEU A 218 6.66 18.07 -14.95
N SER A 219 7.50 18.21 -15.96
CA SER A 219 8.62 17.28 -16.19
C SER A 219 9.61 17.29 -15.04
N GLU A 220 9.96 18.49 -14.54
CA GLU A 220 10.84 18.64 -13.39
C GLU A 220 10.17 18.10 -12.09
N LEU A 221 8.91 18.47 -11.86
CA LEU A 221 8.14 18.01 -10.71
C LEU A 221 7.99 16.47 -10.67
N LYS A 222 7.68 15.86 -11.83
CA LYS A 222 7.64 14.40 -11.97
C LYS A 222 8.97 13.76 -11.54
N GLY A 223 10.10 14.30 -12.01
CA GLY A 223 11.42 13.81 -11.62
C GLY A 223 11.64 13.85 -10.11
N GLN A 224 11.26 14.94 -9.45
CA GLN A 224 11.36 15.07 -8.00
C GLN A 224 10.43 14.09 -7.25
N LEU A 225 9.18 13.97 -7.69
CA LEU A 225 8.22 13.04 -7.07
C LEU A 225 8.68 11.59 -7.17
N LEU A 226 9.15 11.15 -8.33
CA LEU A 226 9.67 9.79 -8.53
C LEU A 226 10.95 9.53 -7.73
N SER A 227 11.83 10.52 -7.64
CA SER A 227 13.03 10.43 -6.80
C SER A 227 12.67 10.27 -5.33
N LEU A 228 11.72 11.06 -4.84
CA LEU A 228 11.21 10.96 -3.47
C LEU A 228 10.57 9.60 -3.22
N GLN A 229 9.67 9.13 -4.10
CA GLN A 229 9.04 7.81 -3.99
C GLN A 229 10.08 6.68 -3.90
N SER A 230 11.12 6.75 -4.73
CA SER A 230 12.23 5.78 -4.69
C SER A 230 13.02 5.85 -3.38
N ALA A 231 13.24 7.04 -2.82
CA ALA A 231 13.94 7.21 -1.54
C ALA A 231 13.16 6.65 -0.36
N LEU A 232 11.83 6.70 -0.39
CA LEU A 232 10.97 6.11 0.64
C LEU A 232 11.04 4.58 0.71
N LYS A 233 11.53 3.91 -0.34
CA LYS A 233 11.72 2.45 -0.41
C LYS A 233 10.48 1.63 0.00
N ARG A 234 9.31 2.15 -0.29
CA ARG A 234 8.05 1.45 0.04
C ARG A 234 7.84 0.30 -0.94
N ARG A 235 7.25 -0.79 -0.43
CA ARG A 235 6.81 -1.89 -1.28
C ARG A 235 5.45 -1.54 -1.91
N PRO A 236 5.18 -1.90 -3.17
CA PRO A 236 3.92 -1.60 -3.84
C PRO A 236 2.68 -2.20 -3.16
N ASP A 237 2.86 -3.28 -2.41
CA ASP A 237 1.82 -3.98 -1.65
C ASP A 237 1.68 -3.50 -0.19
N SER A 238 2.46 -2.49 0.21
CA SER A 238 2.40 -1.92 1.55
C SER A 238 1.18 -1.02 1.70
N HIS A 239 0.33 -1.33 2.67
CA HIS A 239 -0.87 -0.54 2.99
C HIS A 239 -0.62 0.48 4.11
N GLY A 240 0.57 0.46 4.69
CA GLY A 240 0.92 1.37 5.79
C GLY A 240 1.08 2.80 5.31
N TYR A 241 0.50 3.74 6.04
CA TYR A 241 0.58 5.19 5.78
C TYR A 241 1.71 5.85 6.55
N GLU A 242 2.14 5.22 7.63
CA GLU A 242 3.10 5.79 8.55
C GLU A 242 4.50 5.72 7.91
N LEU A 243 5.13 6.88 7.88
CA LEU A 243 6.52 7.03 7.49
C LEU A 243 7.38 7.00 8.74
N SER A 244 8.60 6.46 8.65
CA SER A 244 9.58 6.58 9.71
C SER A 244 9.98 8.05 9.90
N GLN A 245 10.54 8.40 11.06
CA GLN A 245 11.04 9.75 11.34
C GLN A 245 11.94 10.26 10.20
N ARG A 246 12.89 9.44 9.76
CA ARG A 246 13.80 9.78 8.66
C ARG A 246 13.06 10.07 7.35
N GLN A 247 12.08 9.24 7.01
CA GLN A 247 11.28 9.44 5.79
C GLN A 247 10.47 10.73 5.85
N VAL A 248 9.88 11.06 7.01
CA VAL A 248 9.18 12.33 7.22
C VAL A 248 10.13 13.51 7.06
N ASP A 249 11.33 13.41 7.65
CA ASP A 249 12.35 14.46 7.55
C ASP A 249 12.81 14.65 6.09
N ASP A 250 13.03 13.55 5.34
CA ASP A 250 13.41 13.58 3.92
C ASP A 250 12.31 14.25 3.06
N VAL A 251 11.02 13.94 3.33
CA VAL A 251 9.90 14.59 2.64
C VAL A 251 9.88 16.09 2.94
N LEU A 252 9.94 16.47 4.21
CA LEU A 252 9.84 17.86 4.64
C LEU A 252 11.03 18.71 4.18
N ALA A 253 12.23 18.12 4.06
CA ALA A 253 13.40 18.81 3.54
C ALA A 253 13.23 19.26 2.09
N GLY A 254 12.52 18.48 1.26
CA GLY A 254 12.26 18.80 -0.15
C GLY A 254 10.94 19.54 -0.43
N ILE A 255 10.03 19.61 0.56
CA ILE A 255 8.63 19.98 0.31
C ILE A 255 8.44 21.40 -0.19
N GLU A 256 9.26 22.35 0.25
CA GLU A 256 9.14 23.75 -0.17
C GLU A 256 9.50 23.93 -1.66
N GLN A 257 10.52 23.22 -2.16
CA GLN A 257 10.87 23.23 -3.58
C GLN A 257 9.78 22.53 -4.39
N THR A 258 9.32 21.37 -3.95
CA THR A 258 8.25 20.60 -4.60
C THR A 258 6.95 21.43 -4.67
N THR A 259 6.60 22.16 -3.60
CA THR A 259 5.44 23.05 -3.56
C THR A 259 5.57 24.20 -4.58
N ARG A 260 6.74 24.81 -4.70
CA ARG A 260 6.96 25.87 -5.71
C ARG A 260 6.79 25.34 -7.13
N LEU A 261 7.33 24.15 -7.41
CA LEU A 261 7.19 23.50 -8.72
C LEU A 261 5.76 23.05 -9.00
N ALA A 262 5.00 22.68 -7.99
CA ALA A 262 3.63 22.23 -8.17
C ALA A 262 2.63 23.37 -8.42
N LYS A 263 2.99 24.58 -8.01
CA LYS A 263 2.08 25.74 -8.07
C LYS A 263 1.62 26.03 -9.50
N GLY A 264 0.29 26.07 -9.70
CA GLY A 264 -0.33 26.28 -10.99
C GLY A 264 -0.31 25.07 -11.92
N THR A 265 0.23 23.92 -11.49
CA THR A 265 0.15 22.66 -12.22
C THR A 265 -1.03 21.81 -11.72
N PRO A 266 -1.50 20.83 -12.51
CA PRO A 266 -2.53 19.89 -12.05
C PRO A 266 -2.12 19.02 -10.86
N LEU A 267 -0.83 18.94 -10.50
CA LEU A 267 -0.32 18.17 -9.36
C LEU A 267 -0.24 19.00 -8.05
N GLU A 268 -0.70 20.24 -8.05
CA GLU A 268 -0.65 21.11 -6.87
C GLU A 268 -1.38 20.50 -5.67
N ASP A 269 -2.54 19.88 -5.90
CA ASP A 269 -3.33 19.24 -4.86
C ASP A 269 -2.66 17.99 -4.29
N LEU A 270 -1.99 17.19 -5.11
CA LEU A 270 -1.18 16.07 -4.66
C LEU A 270 -0.08 16.54 -3.70
N VAL A 271 0.69 17.54 -4.11
CA VAL A 271 1.79 18.06 -3.30
C VAL A 271 1.30 18.71 -2.00
N ARG A 272 0.15 19.40 -2.05
CA ARG A 272 -0.49 19.93 -0.83
C ARG A 272 -0.88 18.81 0.15
N ARG A 273 -1.42 17.69 -0.33
CA ARG A 273 -1.73 16.50 0.50
C ARG A 273 -0.46 15.90 1.10
N MET A 274 0.60 15.76 0.29
CA MET A 274 1.91 15.28 0.77
C MET A 274 2.42 16.12 1.93
N ARG A 275 2.43 17.45 1.76
CA ARG A 275 2.87 18.39 2.80
C ARG A 275 2.05 18.24 4.09
N THR A 276 0.72 18.29 3.94
CA THR A 276 -0.20 18.22 5.08
C THR A 276 -0.03 16.92 5.86
N ASP A 277 0.11 15.80 5.16
CA ASP A 277 0.31 14.49 5.79
C ASP A 277 1.67 14.39 6.48
N ALA A 278 2.75 14.80 5.82
CA ALA A 278 4.08 14.78 6.42
C ALA A 278 4.18 15.67 7.68
N GLU A 279 3.58 16.87 7.66
CA GLU A 279 3.51 17.75 8.83
C GLU A 279 2.68 17.12 9.98
N GLN A 280 1.61 16.40 9.66
CA GLN A 280 0.82 15.69 10.66
C GLN A 280 1.59 14.50 11.25
N GLN A 281 2.27 13.72 10.41
CA GLN A 281 3.10 12.62 10.86
C GLN A 281 4.26 13.14 11.74
N GLN A 282 4.92 14.23 11.36
CA GLN A 282 5.96 14.86 12.19
C GLN A 282 5.44 15.22 13.58
N LYS A 283 4.24 15.80 13.67
CA LYS A 283 3.62 16.14 14.97
C LYS A 283 3.35 14.89 15.81
N ARG A 284 2.85 13.81 15.18
CA ARG A 284 2.62 12.54 15.88
C ARG A 284 3.91 11.93 16.40
N LEU A 285 4.96 11.89 15.58
CA LEU A 285 6.27 11.37 15.95
C LEU A 285 6.89 12.20 17.09
N ALA A 286 6.79 13.53 17.01
CA ALA A 286 7.26 14.42 18.08
C ALA A 286 6.48 14.20 19.39
N SER A 287 5.16 14.00 19.33
CA SER A 287 4.34 13.68 20.50
C SER A 287 4.74 12.33 21.13
N ALA A 288 4.94 11.31 20.28
CA ALA A 288 5.39 9.99 20.76
C ALA A 288 6.80 10.06 21.38
N ALA A 289 7.72 10.81 20.78
CA ALA A 289 9.05 11.02 21.33
C ALA A 289 9.04 11.77 22.67
N SER A 290 8.19 12.81 22.79
CA SER A 290 8.01 13.53 24.07
C SER A 290 7.50 12.57 25.16
N ARG A 291 6.50 11.75 24.83
CA ARG A 291 5.95 10.77 25.77
C ARG A 291 6.96 9.69 26.13
N ALA A 292 7.74 9.22 25.18
CA ALA A 292 8.83 8.29 25.43
C ALA A 292 9.83 8.90 26.45
N ASN A 293 10.25 10.15 26.26
CA ASN A 293 11.19 10.83 27.14
C ASN A 293 10.64 11.00 28.57
N GLU A 294 9.34 11.29 28.73
CA GLU A 294 8.68 11.41 30.02
C GLU A 294 8.65 10.08 30.78
N LEU A 295 8.42 8.98 30.06
CA LEU A 295 8.24 7.66 30.66
C LEU A 295 9.55 6.89 30.86
N MET A 296 10.58 7.14 30.06
CA MET A 296 11.86 6.44 30.18
C MET A 296 12.45 6.55 31.58
N ASN A 297 12.83 5.40 32.13
CA ASN A 297 13.33 5.22 33.51
C ASN A 297 12.35 5.58 34.63
N SER A 298 11.06 5.89 34.31
CA SER A 298 10.02 6.02 35.32
C SER A 298 9.50 4.65 35.75
N ASP A 299 8.96 4.58 36.97
CA ASP A 299 8.30 3.37 37.43
C ASP A 299 7.04 3.08 36.60
N SER A 300 6.85 1.83 36.21
CA SER A 300 5.61 1.39 35.54
C SER A 300 4.42 1.57 36.49
N PRO A 301 3.27 2.04 35.97
CA PRO A 301 2.03 1.99 36.73
C PRO A 301 1.75 0.56 37.23
N ALA A 302 1.22 0.43 38.45
CA ALA A 302 0.72 -0.86 38.90
C ALA A 302 -0.56 -1.20 38.15
N PHE A 303 -0.69 -2.46 37.73
CA PHE A 303 -1.87 -2.92 36.97
C PHE A 303 -2.25 -4.36 37.35
N VAL A 304 -3.52 -4.66 37.14
CA VAL A 304 -4.08 -6.01 37.17
C VAL A 304 -4.90 -6.22 35.90
N LEU A 305 -4.56 -7.23 35.12
CA LEU A 305 -5.27 -7.56 33.89
C LEU A 305 -6.05 -8.86 34.05
N ASP A 306 -7.31 -8.88 33.63
CA ASP A 306 -8.08 -10.11 33.42
C ASP A 306 -7.57 -10.79 32.14
N LEU A 307 -7.04 -11.99 32.26
CA LEU A 307 -6.52 -12.72 31.10
C LEU A 307 -7.59 -13.44 30.32
N VAL A 308 -7.34 -13.67 29.04
CA VAL A 308 -8.17 -14.53 28.17
C VAL A 308 -8.32 -15.94 28.73
N SER A 309 -7.31 -16.43 29.43
CA SER A 309 -7.33 -17.72 30.15
C SER A 309 -8.32 -17.79 31.33
N GLY A 310 -8.86 -16.65 31.76
CA GLY A 310 -9.75 -16.55 32.92
C GLY A 310 -9.01 -16.30 34.26
N THR A 311 -7.69 -16.24 34.27
CA THR A 311 -6.88 -15.87 35.43
C THR A 311 -6.60 -14.37 35.46
N LYS A 312 -6.00 -13.87 36.53
CA LYS A 312 -5.54 -12.49 36.65
C LYS A 312 -4.03 -12.42 36.59
N LEU A 313 -3.50 -11.39 35.94
CA LEU A 313 -2.10 -11.05 35.94
C LEU A 313 -1.90 -9.76 36.73
N ASP A 314 -1.22 -9.85 37.85
CA ASP A 314 -0.81 -8.71 38.67
C ASP A 314 0.61 -8.29 38.26
N SER A 315 0.84 -7.00 38.08
CA SER A 315 2.16 -6.44 37.71
C SER A 315 3.25 -6.78 38.69
N THR A 316 2.93 -7.02 39.97
CA THR A 316 3.90 -7.45 41.00
C THR A 316 4.51 -8.82 40.71
N SER A 317 3.79 -9.70 40.01
CA SER A 317 4.28 -11.03 39.60
C SER A 317 5.31 -10.98 38.45
N LEU A 318 5.46 -9.82 37.83
CA LEU A 318 6.39 -9.56 36.72
C LEU A 318 7.73 -8.99 37.20
N LYS A 319 7.86 -8.66 38.50
CA LYS A 319 9.11 -8.13 39.05
C LYS A 319 10.26 -9.12 38.86
N GLY A 320 11.43 -8.58 38.54
CA GLY A 320 12.63 -9.35 38.24
C GLY A 320 12.67 -9.93 36.82
N LYS A 321 11.68 -9.66 35.98
CA LYS A 321 11.65 -10.06 34.57
C LYS A 321 11.74 -8.84 33.65
N THR A 322 12.31 -9.04 32.47
CA THR A 322 12.11 -8.09 31.35
C THR A 322 10.74 -8.35 30.75
N VAL A 323 9.89 -7.32 30.70
CA VAL A 323 8.48 -7.49 30.26
C VAL A 323 8.22 -6.67 29.00
N VAL A 324 7.62 -7.27 27.99
CA VAL A 324 7.09 -6.58 26.80
C VAL A 324 5.57 -6.47 26.94
N LEU A 325 5.04 -5.28 27.06
CA LEU A 325 3.62 -4.99 26.96
C LEU A 325 3.32 -4.55 25.54
N HIS A 326 2.43 -5.26 24.85
CA HIS A 326 2.04 -4.99 23.49
C HIS A 326 0.55 -4.65 23.43
N PHE A 327 0.22 -3.38 23.30
CA PHE A 327 -1.16 -2.89 23.24
C PHE A 327 -1.68 -2.89 21.81
N TRP A 328 -2.86 -3.47 21.59
CA TRP A 328 -3.49 -3.56 20.28
C TRP A 328 -5.02 -3.55 20.39
N ASP A 329 -5.68 -3.18 19.28
CA ASP A 329 -7.14 -3.21 19.13
C ASP A 329 -7.51 -4.17 18.00
N TYR A 330 -8.27 -5.20 18.32
CA TYR A 330 -8.81 -6.16 17.35
C TYR A 330 -10.33 -6.24 17.51
N ARG A 331 -11.07 -6.03 16.42
CA ARG A 331 -12.54 -5.99 16.38
C ARG A 331 -13.12 -6.99 15.40
N ASP A 332 -12.66 -8.22 15.41
CA ASP A 332 -13.02 -9.26 14.43
C ASP A 332 -12.69 -8.88 12.97
N ALA A 333 -11.89 -7.86 12.77
CA ALA A 333 -11.34 -7.45 11.49
C ALA A 333 -9.82 -7.66 11.47
N PRO A 334 -9.20 -7.90 10.32
CA PRO A 334 -7.75 -7.98 10.22
C PRO A 334 -7.12 -6.73 10.80
N LEU A 335 -6.12 -6.89 11.66
CA LEU A 335 -5.29 -5.79 12.10
C LEU A 335 -4.46 -5.29 10.90
N SER A 336 -4.26 -3.97 10.82
CA SER A 336 -3.30 -3.40 9.88
C SER A 336 -1.93 -4.01 10.13
N GLU A 337 -1.13 -4.23 9.08
CA GLU A 337 0.11 -5.02 9.12
C GLU A 337 -0.14 -6.38 9.80
N PRO A 338 0.35 -7.53 9.34
CA PRO A 338 -0.25 -8.80 9.70
C PRO A 338 -0.57 -8.90 11.20
N TYR A 339 -1.83 -8.70 11.52
CA TYR A 339 -2.40 -8.83 12.86
C TYR A 339 -1.66 -8.04 13.96
N GLY A 340 -1.27 -6.77 13.67
CA GLY A 340 -0.58 -5.91 14.64
C GLY A 340 0.77 -6.44 15.06
N GLN A 341 1.40 -7.24 14.19
CA GLN A 341 2.71 -7.88 14.44
C GLN A 341 2.69 -8.96 15.54
N THR A 342 1.51 -9.42 15.97
CA THR A 342 1.37 -10.43 17.02
C THR A 342 2.09 -11.75 16.71
N GLY A 343 2.12 -12.17 15.43
CA GLY A 343 2.82 -13.38 15.00
C GLY A 343 4.35 -13.27 15.12
N TYR A 344 4.91 -12.10 14.81
CA TYR A 344 6.34 -11.86 15.02
C TYR A 344 6.69 -11.81 16.49
N LEU A 345 5.79 -11.26 17.33
CA LEU A 345 5.95 -11.22 18.77
C LEU A 345 5.87 -12.63 19.37
N GLU A 346 4.98 -13.50 18.89
CA GLU A 346 4.91 -14.91 19.29
C GLU A 346 6.24 -15.64 19.00
N PHE A 347 6.80 -15.42 17.82
CA PHE A 347 8.10 -15.98 17.46
C PHE A 347 9.20 -15.50 18.42
N LEU A 348 9.28 -14.20 18.69
CA LEU A 348 10.24 -13.61 19.61
C LEU A 348 10.07 -14.14 21.04
N PHE A 349 8.83 -14.24 21.52
CA PHE A 349 8.51 -14.82 22.83
C PHE A 349 9.03 -16.24 22.94
N ASN A 350 8.74 -17.09 21.96
CA ASN A 350 9.19 -18.48 21.98
C ASN A 350 10.71 -18.65 22.01
N GLN A 351 11.45 -17.71 21.41
CA GLN A 351 12.90 -17.67 21.49
C GLN A 351 13.42 -17.21 22.87
N LYS A 352 12.77 -16.23 23.47
CA LYS A 352 13.28 -15.50 24.65
C LYS A 352 12.67 -15.91 25.98
N LYS A 353 11.56 -16.68 26.02
CA LYS A 353 10.88 -17.07 27.26
C LYS A 353 11.75 -17.82 28.27
N LYS A 354 12.82 -18.49 27.82
CA LYS A 354 13.81 -19.13 28.70
C LYS A 354 14.87 -18.17 29.25
N MET A 355 14.89 -16.92 28.78
CA MET A 355 15.86 -15.89 29.09
C MET A 355 15.30 -14.84 30.06
N ASN A 356 14.28 -15.21 30.85
CA ASN A 356 13.61 -14.30 31.79
C ASN A 356 12.91 -13.10 31.11
N VAL A 357 12.42 -13.30 29.89
CA VAL A 357 11.58 -12.35 29.17
C VAL A 357 10.13 -12.81 29.23
N GLU A 358 9.26 -11.92 29.66
CA GLU A 358 7.81 -12.11 29.63
C GLU A 358 7.19 -11.21 28.55
N VAL A 359 6.19 -11.72 27.85
CA VAL A 359 5.41 -10.95 26.88
C VAL A 359 3.97 -10.95 27.31
N VAL A 360 3.32 -9.81 27.31
CA VAL A 360 1.90 -9.65 27.63
C VAL A 360 1.23 -8.87 26.48
N GLY A 361 0.34 -9.52 25.77
CA GLY A 361 -0.57 -8.86 24.84
C GLY A 361 -1.66 -8.15 25.64
N VAL A 362 -1.95 -6.88 25.29
CA VAL A 362 -2.96 -6.09 25.97
C VAL A 362 -4.01 -5.67 24.96
N SER A 363 -5.18 -6.30 25.00
CA SER A 363 -6.32 -5.92 24.17
C SER A 363 -6.96 -4.65 24.71
N THR A 364 -7.03 -3.65 23.88
CA THR A 364 -7.62 -2.32 24.18
C THR A 364 -8.89 -2.07 23.38
N ASN A 365 -9.62 -3.14 23.05
CA ASN A 365 -10.88 -3.05 22.31
C ASN A 365 -11.88 -2.17 23.07
N PRO A 366 -12.46 -1.11 22.44
CA PRO A 366 -13.42 -0.20 23.08
C PRO A 366 -14.62 -0.89 23.72
N ASP A 367 -15.01 -2.07 23.23
CA ASP A 367 -16.09 -2.86 23.83
C ASP A 367 -15.80 -3.31 25.29
N LEU A 368 -14.50 -3.32 25.66
CA LEU A 368 -14.10 -3.62 27.05
C LEU A 368 -14.40 -2.51 28.04
N GLN A 369 -14.66 -1.29 27.54
CA GLN A 369 -14.95 -0.11 28.37
C GLN A 369 -16.41 -0.04 28.83
N THR A 370 -17.30 -0.85 28.27
CA THR A 370 -18.72 -0.82 28.59
C THR A 370 -19.19 -2.16 29.09
N ALA A 371 -19.93 -2.18 30.20
CA ALA A 371 -20.45 -3.42 30.79
C ALA A 371 -21.32 -4.23 29.83
N GLU A 372 -22.07 -3.54 28.96
CA GLU A 372 -22.94 -4.14 27.96
C GLU A 372 -22.15 -4.93 26.89
N ASN A 373 -21.01 -4.41 26.45
CA ASN A 373 -20.24 -4.94 25.34
C ASN A 373 -19.00 -5.75 25.75
N ILE A 374 -18.63 -5.75 27.03
CA ILE A 374 -17.41 -6.41 27.54
C ILE A 374 -17.28 -7.86 27.10
N GLY A 375 -18.40 -8.59 27.01
CA GLY A 375 -18.43 -9.97 26.54
C GLY A 375 -18.01 -10.10 25.07
N ARG A 376 -18.32 -9.10 24.23
CA ARG A 376 -17.93 -9.07 22.82
C ARG A 376 -16.43 -8.79 22.70
N GLY A 377 -15.92 -7.78 23.42
CA GLY A 377 -14.48 -7.47 23.43
C GLY A 377 -13.63 -8.65 23.90
N ARG A 378 -14.06 -9.35 24.96
CA ARG A 378 -13.36 -10.56 25.44
C ARG A 378 -13.36 -11.70 24.41
N ARG A 379 -14.47 -11.92 23.70
CA ARG A 379 -14.55 -12.94 22.64
C ARG A 379 -13.63 -12.58 21.47
N SER A 380 -13.57 -11.30 21.09
CA SER A 380 -12.71 -10.83 20.01
C SER A 380 -11.23 -11.13 20.30
N ALA A 381 -10.73 -10.77 21.50
CA ALA A 381 -9.36 -11.08 21.91
C ALA A 381 -9.06 -12.58 21.91
N ARG A 382 -10.02 -13.42 22.35
CA ARG A 382 -9.89 -14.88 22.33
C ARG A 382 -9.78 -15.42 20.90
N LYS A 383 -10.65 -14.95 19.99
CA LYS A 383 -10.60 -15.35 18.58
C LYS A 383 -9.24 -15.04 17.94
N LEU A 384 -8.67 -13.85 18.18
CA LEU A 384 -7.33 -13.54 17.69
C LEU A 384 -6.28 -14.49 18.26
N SER A 385 -6.31 -14.73 19.58
CA SER A 385 -5.38 -15.65 20.25
C SER A 385 -5.42 -17.04 19.64
N GLU A 386 -6.62 -17.59 19.44
CA GLU A 386 -6.83 -18.91 18.85
C GLU A 386 -6.41 -18.96 17.38
N PHE A 387 -6.79 -17.94 16.59
CA PHE A 387 -6.45 -17.85 15.17
C PHE A 387 -4.95 -17.78 14.92
N MET A 388 -4.24 -16.97 15.72
CA MET A 388 -2.79 -16.77 15.60
C MET A 388 -1.96 -17.78 16.42
N ASN A 389 -2.62 -18.71 17.17
CA ASN A 389 -1.97 -19.66 18.07
C ASN A 389 -1.01 -18.97 19.05
N LEU A 390 -1.44 -17.84 19.65
CA LEU A 390 -0.61 -17.09 20.59
C LEU A 390 -0.48 -17.83 21.90
N THR A 391 0.76 -18.02 22.37
CA THR A 391 1.08 -18.75 23.62
C THR A 391 1.44 -17.84 24.78
N TYR A 392 1.73 -16.56 24.52
CA TYR A 392 1.92 -15.58 25.58
C TYR A 392 0.57 -15.11 26.17
N PRO A 393 0.53 -14.67 27.46
CA PRO A 393 -0.70 -14.21 28.08
C PRO A 393 -1.27 -12.96 27.39
N ILE A 394 -2.59 -12.95 27.24
CA ILE A 394 -3.34 -11.81 26.71
C ILE A 394 -4.29 -11.31 27.77
N GLY A 395 -4.13 -10.05 28.15
CA GLY A 395 -4.98 -9.35 29.10
C GLY A 395 -5.97 -8.40 28.42
N HIS A 396 -7.00 -8.05 29.16
CA HIS A 396 -7.99 -7.06 28.77
C HIS A 396 -7.73 -5.75 29.54
N ASP A 397 -7.62 -4.65 28.81
CA ASP A 397 -7.52 -3.30 29.36
C ASP A 397 -8.81 -2.53 29.05
N ASP A 398 -9.41 -1.92 30.06
CA ASP A 398 -10.55 -1.01 29.92
C ASP A 398 -10.14 0.40 29.40
N GLY A 399 -8.89 0.57 29.05
CA GLY A 399 -8.27 1.80 28.57
C GLY A 399 -7.46 2.54 29.65
N ALA A 400 -7.53 2.11 30.91
CA ALA A 400 -6.83 2.79 32.01
C ALA A 400 -5.31 2.60 31.93
N LEU A 401 -4.85 1.38 31.67
CA LEU A 401 -3.44 1.08 31.55
C LEU A 401 -2.83 1.73 30.29
N LEU A 402 -3.49 1.60 29.15
CA LEU A 402 -3.04 2.27 27.92
C LEU A 402 -2.93 3.77 28.11
N LYS A 403 -3.93 4.42 28.74
CA LYS A 403 -3.92 5.85 29.02
C LYS A 403 -2.77 6.27 29.93
N SER A 404 -2.41 5.44 30.90
CA SER A 404 -1.28 5.72 31.82
C SER A 404 0.07 5.77 31.10
N PHE A 405 0.23 4.96 30.03
CA PHE A 405 1.39 5.03 29.14
C PHE A 405 1.26 6.07 28.03
N GLY A 406 0.06 6.64 27.82
CA GLY A 406 -0.28 7.58 26.75
C GLY A 406 -0.81 6.84 25.53
N ASP A 407 -2.11 6.96 25.29
CA ASP A 407 -2.75 6.39 24.11
C ASP A 407 -2.31 7.14 22.84
N PRO A 408 -1.60 6.49 21.88
CA PRO A 408 -1.16 7.15 20.66
C PRO A 408 -2.31 7.77 19.87
N ARG A 409 -3.53 7.23 19.98
CA ARG A 409 -4.72 7.69 19.26
C ARG A 409 -5.17 9.09 19.71
N GLU A 410 -4.84 9.53 20.93
CA GLU A 410 -5.10 10.90 21.41
C GLU A 410 -4.36 11.97 20.58
N SER A 411 -3.19 11.61 20.03
CA SER A 411 -2.42 12.46 19.09
C SER A 411 -2.63 12.10 17.62
N LYS A 412 -3.73 11.38 17.29
CA LYS A 412 -4.02 10.85 15.93
C LYS A 412 -3.00 9.82 15.43
N GLY A 413 -2.24 9.21 16.32
CA GLY A 413 -1.42 8.04 16.03
C GLY A 413 -2.23 6.75 16.01
N GLN A 414 -1.55 5.64 15.81
CA GLN A 414 -2.15 4.31 15.71
C GLN A 414 -1.55 3.36 16.75
N LEU A 415 -2.30 2.34 17.11
CA LEU A 415 -1.76 1.15 17.74
C LEU A 415 -1.04 0.29 16.67
N PRO A 416 -0.10 -0.56 17.08
CA PRO A 416 0.23 -0.97 18.44
C PRO A 416 1.06 0.06 19.23
N LEU A 417 0.99 -0.04 20.56
CA LEU A 417 1.93 0.61 21.47
C LEU A 417 2.76 -0.48 22.15
N TRP A 418 4.07 -0.29 22.19
CA TRP A 418 5.04 -1.21 22.79
C TRP A 418 5.74 -0.57 23.96
N ILE A 419 5.69 -1.22 25.12
CA ILE A 419 6.39 -0.81 26.32
C ILE A 419 7.28 -1.98 26.76
N VAL A 420 8.55 -1.72 26.97
CA VAL A 420 9.44 -2.70 27.60
C VAL A 420 9.77 -2.23 29.00
N LEU A 421 9.50 -3.10 29.97
CA LEU A 421 9.87 -2.88 31.37
C LEU A 421 11.15 -3.65 31.69
N ALA A 422 12.07 -2.99 32.37
CA ALA A 422 13.26 -3.63 32.91
C ALA A 422 12.92 -4.48 34.14
N PRO A 423 13.83 -5.37 34.62
CA PRO A 423 13.57 -6.21 35.77
C PRO A 423 13.24 -5.46 37.06
N ASP A 424 13.69 -4.20 37.19
CA ASP A 424 13.37 -3.31 38.34
C ASP A 424 11.97 -2.68 38.23
N GLY A 425 11.24 -2.94 37.14
CA GLY A 425 9.88 -2.44 36.88
C GLY A 425 9.82 -1.06 36.22
N LYS A 426 10.94 -0.51 35.81
CA LYS A 426 11.01 0.78 35.11
C LYS A 426 10.81 0.62 33.61
N VAL A 427 10.27 1.64 32.98
CA VAL A 427 10.14 1.71 31.52
C VAL A 427 11.52 1.84 30.89
N ALA A 428 11.94 0.81 30.16
CA ALA A 428 13.22 0.74 29.47
C ALA A 428 13.11 1.07 27.96
N HIS A 429 11.90 0.95 27.39
CA HIS A 429 11.67 1.29 25.99
C HIS A 429 10.19 1.63 25.76
N TYR A 430 9.96 2.55 24.85
CA TYR A 430 8.67 3.01 24.42
C TYR A 430 8.67 3.15 22.89
N HIS A 431 7.71 2.51 22.20
CA HIS A 431 7.54 2.65 20.76
C HIS A 431 6.06 2.67 20.41
N ALA A 432 5.62 3.70 19.68
CA ALA A 432 4.26 3.83 19.18
C ALA A 432 4.24 3.57 17.67
N GLY A 433 3.39 2.65 17.23
CA GLY A 433 3.26 2.22 15.85
C GLY A 433 3.94 0.86 15.57
N PHE A 434 4.04 0.54 14.29
CA PHE A 434 4.64 -0.71 13.83
C PHE A 434 6.16 -0.61 13.79
N TYR A 435 6.83 -1.69 14.17
CA TYR A 435 8.26 -1.85 13.88
C TYR A 435 8.46 -2.19 12.39
N GLU A 436 9.61 -1.81 11.84
CA GLU A 436 10.05 -2.33 10.55
C GLU A 436 10.36 -3.83 10.69
N VAL A 437 9.74 -4.64 9.84
CA VAL A 437 9.92 -6.09 9.84
C VAL A 437 11.07 -6.49 8.92
N ASP A 438 12.10 -7.10 9.48
CA ASP A 438 13.15 -7.76 8.71
C ASP A 438 12.67 -9.16 8.27
N ALA A 439 12.80 -9.48 6.99
CA ALA A 439 12.34 -10.76 6.42
C ALA A 439 12.99 -11.99 7.08
N SER A 440 14.20 -11.85 7.64
CA SER A 440 14.97 -12.94 8.27
C SER A 440 14.98 -12.89 9.79
N GLN A 441 14.78 -11.71 10.39
CA GLN A 441 14.95 -11.46 11.82
C GLN A 441 13.66 -10.97 12.51
N GLY A 442 12.58 -10.74 11.77
CA GLY A 442 11.31 -10.28 12.33
C GLY A 442 11.40 -8.87 12.93
N LEU A 443 11.09 -8.72 14.24
CA LEU A 443 11.12 -7.45 14.97
C LEU A 443 12.55 -7.14 15.48
N LYS A 444 13.47 -6.91 14.56
CA LYS A 444 14.90 -6.73 14.85
C LYS A 444 15.21 -5.62 15.85
N GLU A 445 14.50 -4.50 15.74
CA GLU A 445 14.69 -3.36 16.65
C GLU A 445 14.31 -3.74 18.10
N LEU A 446 13.12 -4.34 18.29
CA LEU A 446 12.68 -4.82 19.59
C LEU A 446 13.62 -5.90 20.14
N GLU A 447 14.09 -6.82 19.27
CA GLU A 447 15.06 -7.83 19.69
C GLU A 447 16.39 -7.23 20.15
N ALA A 448 16.87 -6.17 19.52
CA ALA A 448 18.08 -5.45 19.95
C ALA A 448 17.90 -4.84 21.34
N VAL A 449 16.76 -4.20 21.61
CA VAL A 449 16.42 -3.65 22.93
C VAL A 449 16.43 -4.75 24.00
N LEU A 450 15.74 -5.86 23.74
CA LEU A 450 15.71 -6.99 24.69
C LEU A 450 17.10 -7.58 24.95
N SER A 451 17.88 -7.71 23.88
CA SER A 451 19.25 -8.26 23.99
C SER A 451 20.20 -7.36 24.78
N GLU A 452 19.99 -6.04 24.73
CA GLU A 452 20.76 -5.10 25.57
C GLU A 452 20.35 -5.20 27.04
N LEU A 453 19.05 -5.29 27.34
CA LEU A 453 18.56 -5.44 28.72
C LEU A 453 18.99 -6.75 29.37
N LEU A 454 19.06 -7.83 28.62
CA LEU A 454 19.48 -9.15 29.09
C LEU A 454 20.99 -9.29 29.34
N ARG A 455 21.81 -8.34 28.86
CA ARG A 455 23.25 -8.30 29.12
C ARG A 455 23.63 -7.56 30.39
N LYS A 456 22.73 -6.71 30.89
CA LYS A 456 22.89 -5.95 32.14
C LYS A 456 22.46 -6.79 33.35
#